data_b3ef096b5593b099c53485e1035903d6
#
_entry.id   b3ef096b5593b099c53485e1035903d6
#
_cell.length_a   1.000
_cell.length_b   1.000
_cell.length_c   1.000
_cell.angle_alpha   90.00
_cell.angle_beta   90.00
_cell.angle_gamma   90.00
#
_symmetry.space_group_name_H-M   'P 1'
#
loop_
_entity.id
_entity.type
_entity.pdbx_description
1 polymer ?
#
loop_
_entity_poly.entity_id
_entity_poly.type
_entity_poly.pdbx_seq_one_letter_code
_entity_poly.pdbx_strand_id
1 'polypeptide(L)'
;MLWRLSPSMTVSNSPGPRAIRIPDWSFKAVKHLKNRNCALHTDGARTYKLEVEGLLHDHVVHRPRQFQRNGRIVERNGRPVWLKLVYIQTFTHKTCQGKTVKCKGSTQIIDRFWQHLRRFMKYRSYGVGSVQMITRIRAAQWSYWHKDENLWLQTDAMLTRLSKIPS
;
A
#
# COMPACT_ATOMS: atom_id res chain seq x y z
N MET A 1 10.53 -1.06 0.96
CA MET A 1 10.68 0.40 0.98
C MET A 1 9.78 0.97 2.06
N LEU A 2 10.36 1.42 3.17
CA LEU A 2 9.60 1.97 4.30
C LEU A 2 9.23 3.42 4.00
N TRP A 3 7.96 3.71 4.06
CA TRP A 3 7.49 5.09 4.11
C TRP A 3 8.02 5.75 5.38
N ARG A 4 8.89 6.72 5.27
CA ARG A 4 9.19 7.62 6.39
C ARG A 4 7.93 8.43 6.67
N LEU A 5 7.28 8.16 7.80
CA LEU A 5 6.25 9.06 8.32
C LEU A 5 6.92 10.42 8.53
N SER A 6 6.41 11.43 7.83
CA SER A 6 6.92 12.79 7.98
C SER A 6 6.64 13.27 9.40
N PRO A 7 7.61 13.87 10.10
CA PRO A 7 7.39 14.39 11.46
C PRO A 7 6.39 15.55 11.54
N SER A 8 5.98 16.10 10.42
CA SER A 8 5.02 17.21 10.34
C SER A 8 3.54 16.79 10.36
N MET A 9 3.22 15.54 10.64
CA MET A 9 1.83 15.15 10.85
C MET A 9 1.38 15.68 12.22
N THR A 10 0.82 16.89 12.23
CA THR A 10 0.05 17.38 13.37
C THR A 10 -1.06 16.38 13.66
N VAL A 11 -1.06 15.84 14.87
CA VAL A 11 -2.11 14.94 15.34
C VAL A 11 -3.40 15.76 15.35
N SER A 12 -4.28 15.47 14.41
CA SER A 12 -5.65 16.00 14.43
C SER A 12 -6.39 15.36 15.61
N ASN A 13 -7.20 16.13 16.34
CA ASN A 13 -8.06 15.62 17.41
C ASN A 13 -9.15 14.63 16.93
N SER A 14 -9.13 14.22 15.68
CA SER A 14 -10.05 13.21 15.14
C SER A 14 -9.48 11.81 15.35
N PRO A 15 -10.33 10.82 15.66
CA PRO A 15 -9.91 9.43 15.84
C PRO A 15 -9.45 8.84 14.50
N GLY A 16 -8.15 8.83 14.27
CA GLY A 16 -7.52 8.20 13.11
C GLY A 16 -6.56 9.10 12.34
N PRO A 17 -5.67 8.52 11.52
CA PRO A 17 -4.76 9.29 10.70
C PRO A 17 -5.54 10.07 9.65
N ARG A 18 -5.19 11.34 9.49
CA ARG A 18 -5.75 12.20 8.46
C ARG A 18 -5.51 11.61 7.07
N ALA A 19 -6.50 11.73 6.20
CA ALA A 19 -6.34 11.37 4.78
C ALA A 19 -5.13 12.11 4.18
N ILE A 20 -4.34 11.39 3.38
CA ILE A 20 -3.20 11.97 2.68
C ILE A 20 -3.70 13.07 1.74
N ARG A 21 -3.10 14.26 1.81
CA ARG A 21 -3.44 15.38 0.94
C ARG A 21 -2.67 15.28 -0.39
N ILE A 22 -3.20 15.89 -1.44
CA ILE A 22 -2.54 15.92 -2.76
C ILE A 22 -1.10 16.43 -2.70
N PRO A 23 -0.76 17.55 -1.99
CA PRO A 23 0.63 18.01 -1.88
C PRO A 23 1.55 17.00 -1.19
N ASP A 24 1.06 16.36 -0.13
CA ASP A 24 1.85 15.36 0.61
C ASP A 24 2.16 14.13 -0.28
N TRP A 25 1.17 13.72 -1.07
CA TRP A 25 1.33 12.63 -2.03
C TRP A 25 2.28 13.02 -3.16
N SER A 26 2.07 14.19 -3.79
CA SER A 26 2.89 14.70 -4.87
C SER A 26 4.37 14.71 -4.50
N PHE A 27 4.71 15.31 -3.35
CA PHE A 27 6.09 15.34 -2.87
C PHE A 27 6.69 13.94 -2.71
N LYS A 28 5.95 13.01 -2.10
CA LYS A 28 6.42 11.64 -1.87
C LYS A 28 6.53 10.84 -3.16
N ALA A 29 5.53 10.95 -4.04
CA ALA A 29 5.50 10.23 -5.30
C ALA A 29 6.66 10.65 -6.21
N VAL A 30 6.89 11.95 -6.39
CA VAL A 30 8.01 12.45 -7.20
C VAL A 30 9.34 12.02 -6.59
N LYS A 31 9.52 12.21 -5.28
CA LYS A 31 10.78 11.87 -4.59
C LYS A 31 11.15 10.40 -4.66
N HIS A 32 10.16 9.52 -4.58
CA HIS A 32 10.43 8.08 -4.38
C HIS A 32 10.07 7.20 -5.57
N LEU A 33 9.21 7.65 -6.48
CA LEU A 33 8.65 6.83 -7.55
C LEU A 33 8.98 7.33 -8.96
N LYS A 34 9.35 8.62 -9.11
CA LYS A 34 9.68 9.18 -10.41
C LYS A 34 10.82 8.38 -11.09
N ASN A 35 10.64 8.06 -12.36
CA ASN A 35 11.61 7.35 -13.22
C ASN A 35 12.03 5.95 -12.73
N ARG A 36 11.22 5.31 -11.88
CA ARG A 36 11.52 3.95 -11.40
C ARG A 36 10.99 2.83 -12.27
N ASN A 37 10.27 3.16 -13.34
CA ASN A 37 9.66 2.17 -14.26
C ASN A 37 8.89 1.07 -13.51
N CYS A 38 8.13 1.45 -12.51
CA CYS A 38 7.35 0.54 -11.69
C CYS A 38 5.84 0.75 -11.87
N ALA A 39 5.07 -0.26 -11.51
CA ALA A 39 3.62 -0.15 -11.42
C ALA A 39 3.20 0.09 -9.98
N LEU A 40 2.43 1.15 -9.75
CA LEU A 40 1.86 1.48 -8.45
C LEU A 40 0.38 1.10 -8.44
N HIS A 41 -0.02 0.33 -7.45
CA HIS A 41 -1.41 -0.01 -7.22
C HIS A 41 -1.92 0.71 -5.98
N THR A 42 -3.01 1.46 -6.11
CA THR A 42 -3.62 2.20 -4.99
C THR A 42 -5.11 1.85 -4.86
N ASP A 43 -5.74 2.35 -3.82
CA ASP A 43 -7.18 2.46 -3.76
C ASP A 43 -7.67 3.61 -4.67
N GLY A 44 -8.97 3.76 -4.83
CA GLY A 44 -9.55 4.78 -5.70
C GLY A 44 -9.58 6.21 -5.09
N ALA A 45 -8.74 6.52 -4.10
CA ALA A 45 -8.71 7.84 -3.49
C ALA A 45 -8.24 8.92 -4.47
N ARG A 46 -8.92 10.08 -4.47
CA ARG A 46 -8.62 11.19 -5.39
C ARG A 46 -7.18 11.69 -5.30
N THR A 47 -6.57 11.58 -4.14
CA THR A 47 -5.19 12.00 -3.88
C THR A 47 -4.17 11.29 -4.75
N TYR A 48 -4.44 10.03 -5.12
CA TYR A 48 -3.52 9.22 -5.90
C TYR A 48 -3.65 9.40 -7.42
N LYS A 49 -4.54 10.27 -7.89
CA LYS A 49 -4.76 10.49 -9.34
C LYS A 49 -3.66 11.31 -10.01
N LEU A 50 -2.64 11.74 -9.26
CA LEU A 50 -1.51 12.47 -9.82
C LEU A 50 -0.70 11.57 -10.75
N GLU A 51 -0.51 12.01 -11.98
CA GLU A 51 0.42 11.36 -12.92
C GLU A 51 1.86 11.69 -12.57
N VAL A 52 2.70 10.69 -12.49
CA VAL A 52 4.14 10.81 -12.21
C VAL A 52 4.90 10.15 -13.34
N GLU A 53 5.86 10.86 -13.89
CA GLU A 53 6.70 10.39 -15.00
C GLU A 53 7.41 9.06 -14.66
N GLY A 54 7.36 8.10 -15.58
CA GLY A 54 7.96 6.77 -15.41
C GLY A 54 7.23 5.87 -14.41
N LEU A 55 6.00 6.23 -14.01
CA LEU A 55 5.17 5.44 -13.12
C LEU A 55 3.90 4.97 -13.84
N LEU A 56 3.69 3.67 -13.90
CA LEU A 56 2.41 3.10 -14.31
C LEU A 56 1.51 3.08 -13.06
N HIS A 57 0.34 3.71 -13.13
CA HIS A 57 -0.55 3.83 -11.98
C HIS A 57 -1.90 3.20 -12.24
N ASP A 58 -2.28 2.28 -11.37
CA ASP A 58 -3.57 1.63 -11.35
C ASP A 58 -4.29 1.89 -10.03
N HIS A 59 -5.61 1.79 -10.07
CA HIS A 59 -6.39 1.83 -8.84
C HIS A 59 -7.44 0.72 -8.82
N VAL A 60 -7.56 0.08 -7.68
CA VAL A 60 -8.57 -0.95 -7.41
C VAL A 60 -9.58 -0.41 -6.41
N VAL A 61 -10.83 -0.30 -6.83
CA VAL A 61 -11.90 0.20 -5.97
C VAL A 61 -12.63 -0.96 -5.31
N HIS A 62 -12.45 -1.11 -4.00
CA HIS A 62 -13.09 -2.16 -3.19
C HIS A 62 -14.44 -1.70 -2.60
N ARG A 63 -15.21 -0.91 -3.33
CA ARG A 63 -16.54 -0.52 -2.89
C ARG A 63 -17.58 -1.49 -3.46
N PRO A 64 -18.50 -1.99 -2.63
CA PRO A 64 -19.66 -2.70 -3.15
C PRO A 64 -20.42 -1.75 -4.09
N ARG A 65 -20.73 -2.23 -5.28
CA ARG A 65 -21.53 -1.49 -6.25
C ARG A 65 -22.87 -2.17 -6.41
N GLN A 66 -23.92 -1.37 -6.46
CA GLN A 66 -25.23 -1.87 -6.80
C GLN A 66 -25.28 -2.22 -8.28
N PHE A 67 -25.86 -3.35 -8.60
CA PHE A 67 -26.03 -3.76 -9.98
C PHE A 67 -27.05 -2.83 -10.65
N GLN A 68 -26.65 -2.20 -11.75
CA GLN A 68 -27.49 -1.31 -12.53
C GLN A 68 -27.68 -1.88 -13.94
N ARG A 69 -28.92 -1.84 -14.41
CA ARG A 69 -29.28 -2.16 -15.80
C ARG A 69 -30.01 -0.95 -16.38
N ASN A 70 -29.54 -0.45 -17.51
CA ASN A 70 -30.07 0.75 -18.16
C ASN A 70 -30.19 1.97 -17.21
N GLY A 71 -29.18 2.19 -16.35
CA GLY A 71 -29.15 3.29 -15.39
C GLY A 71 -30.03 3.14 -14.17
N ARG A 72 -30.80 2.06 -14.07
CA ARG A 72 -31.66 1.76 -12.89
C ARG A 72 -31.05 0.66 -12.02
N ILE A 73 -31.17 0.83 -10.70
CA ILE A 73 -30.74 -0.18 -9.72
C ILE A 73 -31.65 -1.40 -9.89
N VAL A 74 -31.03 -2.56 -10.05
CA VAL A 74 -31.77 -3.83 -10.12
C VAL A 74 -32.03 -4.29 -8.68
N GLU A 75 -33.30 -4.50 -8.38
CA GLU A 75 -33.74 -5.02 -7.10
C GLU A 75 -34.21 -6.47 -7.22
N ARG A 76 -33.96 -7.24 -6.19
CA ARG A 76 -34.49 -8.59 -6.02
C ARG A 76 -35.17 -8.66 -4.65
N ASN A 77 -36.45 -8.95 -4.64
CA ASN A 77 -37.29 -8.97 -3.43
C ASN A 77 -37.25 -7.64 -2.64
N GLY A 78 -37.34 -6.48 -3.36
CA GLY A 78 -37.32 -5.15 -2.75
C GLY A 78 -35.96 -4.72 -2.17
N ARG A 79 -34.88 -5.46 -2.47
CA ARG A 79 -33.51 -5.14 -2.04
C ARG A 79 -32.58 -4.96 -3.23
N PRO A 80 -31.68 -3.96 -3.22
CA PRO A 80 -30.73 -3.77 -4.28
C PRO A 80 -29.79 -4.96 -4.40
N VAL A 81 -29.57 -5.40 -5.65
CA VAL A 81 -28.58 -6.45 -5.94
C VAL A 81 -27.19 -5.83 -5.93
N TRP A 82 -26.28 -6.42 -5.16
CA TRP A 82 -24.90 -5.99 -5.06
C TRP A 82 -23.99 -6.84 -5.94
N LEU A 83 -23.11 -6.17 -6.66
CA LEU A 83 -22.06 -6.85 -7.41
C LEU A 83 -21.02 -7.42 -6.43
N LYS A 84 -20.51 -8.62 -6.78
CA LYS A 84 -19.42 -9.24 -6.04
C LYS A 84 -18.19 -8.31 -6.03
N LEU A 85 -17.57 -8.15 -4.88
CA LEU A 85 -16.33 -7.39 -4.74
C LEU A 85 -15.21 -8.03 -5.57
N VAL A 86 -14.57 -7.22 -6.40
CA VAL A 86 -13.40 -7.64 -7.16
C VAL A 86 -12.17 -7.13 -6.43
N TYR A 87 -11.37 -8.05 -5.90
CA TYR A 87 -10.16 -7.72 -5.15
C TYR A 87 -8.90 -7.64 -6.04
N ILE A 88 -8.91 -8.31 -7.17
CA ILE A 88 -7.78 -8.36 -8.10
C ILE A 88 -8.32 -7.94 -9.48
N GLN A 89 -7.71 -6.93 -10.05
CA GLN A 89 -8.00 -6.49 -11.41
C GLN A 89 -6.77 -6.65 -12.28
N THR A 90 -6.98 -6.96 -13.56
CA THR A 90 -5.91 -6.98 -14.56
C THR A 90 -5.94 -5.68 -15.33
N PHE A 91 -4.86 -4.96 -15.31
CA PHE A 91 -4.65 -3.72 -16.04
C PHE A 91 -3.71 -3.95 -17.21
N THR A 92 -3.92 -3.19 -18.26
CA THR A 92 -3.10 -3.23 -19.47
C THR A 92 -2.49 -1.86 -19.67
N HIS A 93 -1.17 -1.78 -19.60
CA HIS A 93 -0.43 -0.55 -19.78
C HIS A 93 0.39 -0.59 -21.06
N LYS A 94 0.57 0.57 -21.69
CA LYS A 94 1.57 0.76 -22.74
C LYS A 94 2.79 1.43 -22.11
N THR A 95 3.94 0.81 -22.25
CA THR A 95 5.21 1.42 -21.84
C THR A 95 5.62 2.52 -22.81
N CYS A 96 6.54 3.38 -22.39
CA CYS A 96 7.12 4.41 -23.27
C CYS A 96 7.79 3.84 -24.53
N GLN A 97 8.16 2.57 -24.50
CA GLN A 97 8.69 1.83 -25.66
C GLN A 97 7.60 1.18 -26.54
N GLY A 98 6.31 1.50 -26.31
CA GLY A 98 5.18 0.94 -27.05
C GLY A 98 4.82 -0.51 -26.71
N LYS A 99 5.54 -1.17 -25.80
CA LYS A 99 5.27 -2.53 -25.36
C LYS A 99 4.04 -2.56 -24.45
N THR A 100 3.13 -3.49 -24.70
CA THR A 100 1.96 -3.72 -23.84
C THR A 100 2.32 -4.67 -22.69
N VAL A 101 2.10 -4.23 -21.45
CA VAL A 101 2.33 -5.01 -20.24
C VAL A 101 1.01 -5.21 -19.50
N LYS A 102 0.71 -6.45 -19.13
CA LYS A 102 -0.45 -6.78 -18.29
C LYS A 102 -0.01 -6.94 -16.84
N CYS A 103 -0.58 -6.13 -15.94
CA CYS A 103 -0.30 -6.17 -14.51
C CYS A 103 -1.56 -6.57 -13.74
N LYS A 104 -1.41 -7.41 -12.72
CA LYS A 104 -2.48 -7.70 -11.77
C LYS A 104 -2.35 -6.74 -10.59
N GLY A 105 -3.32 -5.85 -10.42
CA GLY A 105 -3.37 -4.90 -9.31
C GLY A 105 -4.27 -5.37 -8.19
N SER A 106 -3.80 -5.21 -6.96
CA SER A 106 -4.56 -5.45 -5.74
C SER A 106 -3.95 -4.70 -4.57
N THR A 107 -4.78 -4.19 -3.67
CA THR A 107 -4.32 -3.63 -2.39
C THR A 107 -4.27 -4.65 -1.26
N GLN A 108 -4.68 -5.90 -1.50
CA GLN A 108 -4.77 -6.94 -0.47
C GLN A 108 -3.46 -7.21 0.26
N ILE A 109 -2.31 -7.13 -0.43
CA ILE A 109 -1.00 -7.37 0.19
C ILE A 109 -0.72 -6.32 1.26
N ILE A 110 -0.95 -5.05 0.94
CA ILE A 110 -0.74 -3.96 1.89
C ILE A 110 -1.76 -3.99 3.03
N ASP A 111 -3.01 -4.36 2.75
CA ASP A 111 -4.05 -4.50 3.76
C ASP A 111 -3.72 -5.61 4.77
N ARG A 112 -3.22 -6.75 4.29
CA ARG A 112 -2.73 -7.85 5.15
C ARG A 112 -1.51 -7.43 5.96
N PHE A 113 -0.60 -6.67 5.37
CA PHE A 113 0.54 -6.11 6.10
C PHE A 113 0.08 -5.16 7.22
N TRP A 114 -0.90 -4.28 6.95
CA TRP A 114 -1.47 -3.40 7.97
C TRP A 114 -2.15 -4.16 9.13
N GLN A 115 -2.82 -5.28 8.83
CA GLN A 115 -3.38 -6.15 9.85
C GLN A 115 -2.27 -6.80 10.69
N HIS A 116 -1.21 -7.30 10.06
CA HIS A 116 -0.06 -7.86 10.74
C HIS A 116 0.62 -6.80 11.62
N LEU A 117 0.89 -5.62 11.10
CA LEU A 117 1.49 -4.52 11.85
C LEU A 117 0.66 -4.12 13.08
N ARG A 118 -0.67 -4.00 12.92
CA ARG A 118 -1.55 -3.69 14.06
C ARG A 118 -1.45 -4.75 15.16
N ARG A 119 -1.41 -6.03 14.82
CA ARG A 119 -1.22 -7.12 15.80
C ARG A 119 0.14 -7.03 16.48
N PHE A 120 1.18 -6.74 15.69
CA PHE A 120 2.55 -6.62 16.19
C PHE A 120 2.75 -5.44 17.16
N MET A 121 2.00 -4.35 16.95
CA MET A 121 2.07 -3.11 17.72
C MET A 121 1.06 -3.04 18.89
N LYS A 122 0.13 -4.00 19.00
CA LYS A 122 -1.10 -3.91 19.81
C LYS A 122 -0.92 -3.60 21.29
N TYR A 123 0.21 -3.93 21.88
CA TYR A 123 0.37 -3.90 23.35
C TYR A 123 1.32 -2.80 23.86
N ARG A 124 1.75 -1.89 23.02
CA ARG A 124 2.66 -0.82 23.45
C ARG A 124 2.33 0.50 22.77
N SER A 125 2.25 1.55 23.57
CA SER A 125 2.25 2.91 23.02
C SER A 125 3.68 3.34 22.77
N TYR A 126 3.96 3.76 21.54
CA TYR A 126 5.25 4.31 21.15
C TYR A 126 5.08 5.79 20.82
N GLY A 127 6.01 6.62 21.27
CA GLY A 127 6.07 7.99 20.80
C GLY A 127 6.21 8.04 19.27
N VAL A 128 5.46 8.91 18.61
CA VAL A 128 5.53 9.09 17.16
C VAL A 128 6.95 9.44 16.75
N GLY A 129 7.52 8.69 15.81
CA GLY A 129 8.88 8.91 15.31
C GLY A 129 10.00 8.42 16.23
N SER A 130 9.69 7.79 17.37
CA SER A 130 10.71 7.22 18.25
C SER A 130 11.50 6.11 17.54
N VAL A 131 12.77 5.94 17.93
CA VAL A 131 13.62 4.87 17.41
C VAL A 131 12.98 3.50 17.65
N GLN A 132 12.36 3.30 18.81
CA GLN A 132 11.66 2.07 19.16
C GLN A 132 10.49 1.78 18.19
N MET A 133 9.68 2.79 17.85
CA MET A 133 8.60 2.64 16.89
C MET A 133 9.14 2.25 15.52
N ILE A 134 10.18 2.92 15.04
CA ILE A 134 10.79 2.64 13.72
C ILE A 134 11.36 1.22 13.69
N THR A 135 12.07 0.81 14.74
CA THR A 135 12.63 -0.54 14.85
C THR A 135 11.54 -1.60 14.85
N ARG A 136 10.43 -1.38 15.56
CA ARG A 136 9.29 -2.29 15.59
C ARG A 136 8.59 -2.40 14.23
N ILE A 137 8.40 -1.30 13.53
CA ILE A 137 7.83 -1.32 12.18
C ILE A 137 8.73 -2.13 11.23
N ARG A 138 10.05 -1.94 11.31
CA ARG A 138 11.02 -2.70 10.51
C ARG A 138 10.99 -4.19 10.83
N ALA A 139 10.94 -4.54 12.12
CA ALA A 139 10.82 -5.94 12.55
C ALA A 139 9.52 -6.58 12.07
N ALA A 140 8.39 -5.86 12.17
CA ALA A 140 7.11 -6.33 11.64
C ALA A 140 7.14 -6.53 10.13
N GLN A 141 7.77 -5.60 9.40
CA GLN A 141 7.92 -5.69 7.95
C GLN A 141 8.77 -6.89 7.57
N TRP A 142 9.90 -7.07 8.24
CA TRP A 142 10.80 -8.20 8.00
C TRP A 142 10.10 -9.54 8.26
N SER A 143 9.44 -9.70 9.42
CA SER A 143 8.72 -10.92 9.77
C SER A 143 7.54 -11.20 8.83
N TYR A 144 6.88 -10.16 8.27
CA TYR A 144 5.81 -10.35 7.32
C TYR A 144 6.29 -10.85 5.96
N TRP A 145 7.40 -10.33 5.46
CA TRP A 145 7.94 -10.73 4.16
C TRP A 145 8.60 -12.11 4.18
N HIS A 146 9.12 -12.53 5.34
CA HIS A 146 9.76 -13.83 5.52
C HIS A 146 8.90 -14.85 6.30
N LYS A 147 7.59 -14.61 6.42
CA LYS A 147 6.68 -15.43 7.23
C LYS A 147 6.61 -16.90 6.80
N ASP A 148 6.86 -17.19 5.52
CA ASP A 148 6.81 -18.53 4.92
C ASP A 148 8.23 -19.16 4.81
N GLU A 149 9.23 -18.51 5.39
CA GLU A 149 10.64 -18.92 5.37
C GLU A 149 11.12 -19.28 6.78
N ASN A 150 12.24 -20.01 6.85
CA ASN A 150 12.91 -20.24 8.13
C ASN A 150 13.58 -18.95 8.61
N LEU A 151 12.97 -18.28 9.58
CA LEU A 151 13.44 -17.00 10.09
C LEU A 151 14.85 -17.04 10.69
N TRP A 152 15.27 -18.17 11.24
CA TRP A 152 16.62 -18.34 11.77
C TRP A 152 17.66 -18.30 10.66
N LEU A 153 17.43 -19.01 9.57
CA LEU A 153 18.32 -18.99 8.41
C LEU A 153 18.37 -17.61 7.76
N GLN A 154 17.24 -16.93 7.68
CA GLN A 154 17.18 -15.56 7.12
C GLN A 154 17.92 -14.56 8.01
N THR A 155 17.81 -14.70 9.34
CA THR A 155 18.54 -13.86 10.29
C THR A 155 20.04 -14.07 10.17
N ASP A 156 20.48 -15.32 10.11
CA ASP A 156 21.90 -15.68 9.95
C ASP A 156 22.46 -15.10 8.65
N ALA A 157 21.77 -15.29 7.54
CA ALA A 157 22.16 -14.72 6.24
C ALA A 157 22.24 -13.18 6.27
N MET A 158 21.33 -12.52 6.99
CA MET A 158 21.35 -11.07 7.17
C MET A 158 22.57 -10.62 7.99
N LEU A 159 22.84 -11.26 9.12
CA LEU A 159 23.99 -10.96 9.97
C LEU A 159 25.30 -11.18 9.25
N THR A 160 25.42 -12.27 8.50
CA THR A 160 26.61 -12.56 7.67
C THR A 160 26.85 -11.48 6.60
N ARG A 161 25.78 -10.92 6.02
CA ARG A 161 25.92 -9.79 5.07
C ARG A 161 26.36 -8.52 5.76
N LEU A 162 25.82 -8.23 6.93
CA LEU A 162 26.17 -7.04 7.70
C LEU A 162 27.63 -7.06 8.16
N SER A 163 28.15 -8.22 8.55
CA SER A 163 29.55 -8.39 8.99
C SER A 163 30.59 -8.15 7.86
N LYS A 164 30.14 -8.19 6.61
CA LYS A 164 31.00 -7.95 5.42
C LYS A 164 31.01 -6.48 4.97
N ILE A 165 30.25 -5.61 5.62
CA ILE A 165 30.25 -4.19 5.30
C ILE A 165 31.45 -3.57 6.03
N PRO A 166 32.42 -2.99 5.31
CA PRO A 166 33.53 -2.29 5.95
C PRO A 166 33.01 -1.11 6.78
N SER A 167 33.57 -0.96 7.96
CA SER A 167 33.33 0.14 8.88
C SER A 167 33.87 1.47 8.34
#